data_9dc8561138f7878cd88009ee68dd1cf0
#
_entry.id   9dc8561138f7878cd88009ee68dd1cf0
#
_cell.length_a   1.000
_cell.length_b   1.000
_cell.length_c   1.000
_cell.angle_alpha   90.00
_cell.angle_beta   90.00
_cell.angle_gamma   90.00
#
_symmetry.space_group_name_H-M   'P 1'
#
loop_
_entity.id
_entity.type
_entity.pdbx_description
1 polymer ?
#
loop_
_entity_poly.entity_id
_entity_poly.type
_entity_poly.pdbx_seq_one_letter_code
_entity_poly.pdbx_strand_id
1 'polypeptide(L)'
;MKEVTANKFQRVEQTDIGEEWNGTSLTYWKSVRIAFFQNKVAIITATILLIIIAMAIIYPTVSKYSYLQQDYKIRNLKPSMLHFFGTDEGGRDIFTGVWQAARISLLLGIIIALINLTIGMIYGGICSYYGGLTDDVLMRIIEILANIPLLVIVVQVNLILGPSIFTFVIAMTISGWCNIASLIRGQFIQQKEQEYILAAKALGASTSRIVSKHLMRNIISIAIVTITLEIPSIILLESMLSFIGFGSAMLSWGKMFYTASFAIHFYPYQVLMPAFVISITIICFNILGDALRDAFNPHEVVLKK
;
A
#
# COMPACT_ATOMS: atom_id res chain seq x y z
N MET A 1 21.52 -0.16 63.74
CA MET A 1 22.23 -0.73 62.62
C MET A 1 22.09 -2.24 62.70
N LYS A 2 21.26 -2.85 61.83
CA LYS A 2 21.08 -4.31 61.77
C LYS A 2 22.21 -4.87 60.90
N GLU A 3 23.05 -5.70 61.46
CA GLU A 3 24.08 -6.44 60.77
C GLU A 3 23.46 -7.28 59.65
N VAL A 4 23.84 -7.02 58.41
CA VAL A 4 23.51 -7.85 57.25
C VAL A 4 24.43 -9.05 57.30
N THR A 5 23.92 -10.17 57.79
CA THR A 5 24.64 -11.42 57.86
C THR A 5 25.11 -11.89 56.47
N ALA A 6 26.40 -12.20 56.38
CA ALA A 6 27.13 -12.62 55.17
C ALA A 6 26.56 -13.88 54.46
N ASN A 7 25.55 -14.53 55.05
CA ASN A 7 24.92 -15.75 54.51
C ASN A 7 23.82 -15.50 53.47
N LYS A 8 23.61 -14.28 53.02
CA LYS A 8 22.61 -13.97 51.95
C LYS A 8 23.20 -14.01 50.53
N PHE A 9 24.48 -14.18 50.41
CA PHE A 9 25.16 -14.39 49.11
C PHE A 9 25.53 -15.84 48.94
N GLN A 10 24.59 -16.75 48.79
CA GLN A 10 24.86 -18.04 48.20
C GLN A 10 25.15 -17.85 46.73
N ARG A 11 26.34 -18.30 46.31
CA ARG A 11 26.67 -18.42 44.88
C ARG A 11 25.59 -19.35 44.31
N VAL A 12 24.69 -18.83 43.52
CA VAL A 12 23.80 -19.65 42.67
C VAL A 12 24.76 -20.41 41.78
N GLU A 13 24.89 -21.73 41.98
CA GLU A 13 25.49 -22.59 40.96
C GLU A 13 24.82 -22.23 39.66
N GLN A 14 25.61 -21.82 38.69
CA GLN A 14 25.17 -21.73 37.31
C GLN A 14 24.67 -23.15 36.96
N THR A 15 23.40 -23.41 37.25
CA THR A 15 22.65 -24.37 36.48
C THR A 15 22.89 -23.94 35.04
N ASP A 16 23.60 -24.78 34.32
CA ASP A 16 23.77 -24.66 32.87
C ASP A 16 22.38 -24.36 32.26
N ILE A 17 22.06 -23.08 32.13
CA ILE A 17 21.01 -22.62 31.24
C ILE A 17 21.65 -22.58 29.85
N GLY A 18 22.39 -23.65 29.55
CA GLY A 18 22.61 -24.09 28.22
C GLY A 18 21.37 -24.80 27.75
N GLU A 19 20.25 -24.10 27.67
CA GLU A 19 19.34 -24.41 26.61
C GLU A 19 20.15 -24.27 25.33
N GLU A 20 20.69 -25.41 24.92
CA GLU A 20 21.19 -25.57 23.55
C GLU A 20 20.10 -25.06 22.65
N TRP A 21 20.28 -23.83 22.19
CA TRP A 21 19.46 -23.23 21.15
C TRP A 21 19.70 -24.07 19.88
N ASN A 22 19.12 -25.27 19.85
CA ASN A 22 19.08 -26.16 18.69
C ASN A 22 18.17 -25.63 17.58
N GLY A 23 17.79 -24.36 17.67
CA GLY A 23 17.11 -23.64 16.64
C GLY A 23 18.09 -23.31 15.52
N THR A 24 18.00 -24.04 14.41
CA THR A 24 18.62 -23.63 13.15
C THR A 24 18.33 -22.17 12.93
N SER A 25 19.36 -21.31 12.87
CA SER A 25 19.19 -19.87 12.62
C SER A 25 18.50 -19.71 11.26
N LEU A 26 17.18 -19.51 11.30
CA LEU A 26 16.41 -19.31 10.07
C LEU A 26 16.87 -17.99 9.46
N THR A 27 17.19 -18.00 8.17
CA THR A 27 17.42 -16.77 7.43
C THR A 27 16.17 -15.89 7.55
N TYR A 28 16.33 -14.57 7.79
CA TYR A 28 15.25 -13.59 7.97
C TYR A 28 14.10 -13.79 6.97
N TRP A 29 14.39 -13.87 5.69
CA TRP A 29 13.38 -14.07 4.63
C TRP A 29 12.65 -15.41 4.73
N LYS A 30 13.33 -16.46 5.23
CA LYS A 30 12.68 -17.76 5.48
C LYS A 30 11.69 -17.65 6.64
N SER A 31 12.03 -16.94 7.70
CA SER A 31 11.11 -16.68 8.82
C SER A 31 9.89 -15.86 8.39
N VAL A 32 10.08 -14.78 7.63
CA VAL A 32 9.00 -13.97 7.05
C VAL A 32 8.05 -14.83 6.21
N ARG A 33 8.62 -15.67 5.31
CA ARG A 33 7.81 -16.54 4.47
C ARG A 33 7.01 -17.55 5.30
N ILE A 34 7.59 -18.17 6.31
CA ILE A 34 6.90 -19.11 7.19
C ILE A 34 5.77 -18.39 7.93
N ALA A 35 6.03 -17.22 8.53
CA ALA A 35 5.03 -16.42 9.24
C ALA A 35 3.85 -16.05 8.34
N PHE A 36 4.13 -15.60 7.12
CA PHE A 36 3.12 -15.24 6.14
C PHE A 36 2.24 -16.44 5.77
N PHE A 37 2.84 -17.59 5.43
CA PHE A 37 2.09 -18.80 5.04
C PHE A 37 1.39 -19.52 6.21
N GLN A 38 1.72 -19.22 7.44
CA GLN A 38 0.97 -19.67 8.62
C GLN A 38 -0.29 -18.85 8.86
N ASN A 39 -0.37 -17.62 8.35
CA ASN A 39 -1.55 -16.77 8.46
C ASN A 39 -2.57 -17.12 7.37
N LYS A 40 -3.61 -17.87 7.74
CA LYS A 40 -4.68 -18.29 6.81
C LYS A 40 -5.42 -17.09 6.18
N VAL A 41 -5.60 -16.00 6.94
CA VAL A 41 -6.25 -14.79 6.44
C VAL A 41 -5.41 -14.13 5.35
N ALA A 42 -4.07 -14.06 5.53
CA ALA A 42 -3.16 -13.56 4.52
C ALA A 42 -3.24 -14.36 3.20
N ILE A 43 -3.32 -15.70 3.30
CA ILE A 43 -3.43 -16.56 2.10
C ILE A 43 -4.76 -16.33 1.38
N ILE A 44 -5.86 -16.27 2.13
CA ILE A 44 -7.20 -16.05 1.55
C ILE A 44 -7.25 -14.70 0.84
N THR A 45 -6.81 -13.62 1.50
CA THR A 45 -6.83 -12.27 0.92
C THR A 45 -5.89 -12.13 -0.28
N ALA A 46 -4.69 -12.72 -0.22
CA ALA A 46 -3.80 -12.78 -1.37
C ALA A 46 -4.42 -13.53 -2.55
N THR A 47 -5.11 -14.64 -2.28
CA THR A 47 -5.80 -15.43 -3.33
C THR A 47 -6.94 -14.62 -3.96
N ILE A 48 -7.75 -13.93 -3.16
CA ILE A 48 -8.83 -13.06 -3.67
C ILE A 48 -8.25 -11.95 -4.55
N LEU A 49 -7.16 -11.28 -4.11
CA LEU A 49 -6.50 -10.25 -4.91
C LEU A 49 -5.95 -10.81 -6.23
N LEU A 50 -5.36 -11.99 -6.22
CA LEU A 50 -4.89 -12.66 -7.43
C LEU A 50 -6.04 -12.94 -8.40
N ILE A 51 -7.20 -13.39 -7.88
CA ILE A 51 -8.41 -13.60 -8.69
C ILE A 51 -8.90 -12.27 -9.28
N ILE A 52 -8.95 -11.19 -8.48
CA ILE A 52 -9.36 -9.87 -8.96
C ILE A 52 -8.42 -9.37 -10.08
N ILE A 53 -7.11 -9.49 -9.89
CA ILE A 53 -6.12 -9.11 -10.90
C ILE A 53 -6.26 -9.97 -12.17
N ALA A 54 -6.42 -11.28 -12.01
CA ALA A 54 -6.62 -12.19 -13.13
C ALA A 54 -7.92 -11.85 -13.89
N MET A 55 -9.01 -11.60 -13.19
CA MET A 55 -10.28 -11.17 -13.78
C MET A 55 -10.13 -9.82 -14.51
N ALA A 56 -9.42 -8.85 -13.94
CA ALA A 56 -9.16 -7.57 -14.59
C ALA A 56 -8.36 -7.73 -15.90
N ILE A 57 -7.43 -8.69 -15.97
CA ILE A 57 -6.59 -8.91 -17.14
C ILE A 57 -7.31 -9.78 -18.18
N ILE A 58 -7.92 -10.90 -17.76
CA ILE A 58 -8.42 -11.93 -18.65
C ILE A 58 -9.85 -11.62 -19.11
N TYR A 59 -10.75 -11.28 -18.18
CA TYR A 59 -12.18 -11.19 -18.49
C TYR A 59 -12.52 -10.20 -19.62
N PRO A 60 -11.99 -8.97 -19.67
CA PRO A 60 -12.28 -8.03 -20.75
C PRO A 60 -11.78 -8.48 -22.12
N THR A 61 -10.83 -9.43 -22.20
CA THR A 61 -10.33 -9.96 -23.47
C THR A 61 -11.15 -11.13 -24.03
N VAL A 62 -11.80 -11.88 -23.14
CA VAL A 62 -12.60 -13.06 -23.52
C VAL A 62 -14.12 -12.79 -23.48
N SER A 63 -14.54 -11.66 -22.89
CA SER A 63 -15.94 -11.28 -22.83
C SER A 63 -16.54 -11.07 -24.22
N LYS A 64 -17.75 -11.56 -24.41
CA LYS A 64 -18.55 -11.27 -25.60
C LYS A 64 -19.05 -9.82 -25.65
N TYR A 65 -19.08 -9.16 -24.51
CA TYR A 65 -19.56 -7.77 -24.37
C TYR A 65 -18.36 -6.81 -24.33
N SER A 66 -18.51 -5.70 -25.03
CA SER A 66 -17.55 -4.58 -24.95
C SER A 66 -18.21 -3.40 -24.21
N TYR A 67 -17.58 -2.91 -23.15
CA TYR A 67 -18.09 -1.73 -22.46
C TYR A 67 -18.05 -0.44 -23.30
N LEU A 68 -17.29 -0.46 -24.41
CA LEU A 68 -17.24 0.67 -25.36
C LEU A 68 -18.46 0.71 -26.30
N GLN A 69 -19.11 -0.42 -26.52
CA GLN A 69 -20.30 -0.50 -27.38
C GLN A 69 -21.55 -0.20 -26.56
N GLN A 70 -22.39 0.70 -27.07
CA GLN A 70 -23.68 1.03 -26.52
C GLN A 70 -24.78 0.27 -27.26
N ASP A 71 -25.69 -0.34 -26.53
CA ASP A 71 -26.90 -0.94 -27.09
C ASP A 71 -28.12 -0.46 -26.31
N TYR A 72 -28.74 0.59 -26.79
CA TYR A 72 -29.90 1.21 -26.14
C TYR A 72 -31.13 0.32 -26.05
N LYS A 73 -31.16 -0.85 -26.73
CA LYS A 73 -32.24 -1.81 -26.63
C LYS A 73 -32.24 -2.56 -25.30
N ILE A 74 -31.06 -2.69 -24.69
CA ILE A 74 -30.85 -3.41 -23.44
C ILE A 74 -30.46 -2.48 -22.29
N ARG A 75 -30.86 -1.19 -22.35
CA ARG A 75 -30.56 -0.22 -21.30
C ARG A 75 -31.26 -0.55 -19.99
N ASN A 76 -30.57 -0.30 -18.87
CA ASN A 76 -31.08 -0.45 -17.51
C ASN A 76 -31.67 -1.82 -17.17
N LEU A 77 -31.16 -2.90 -17.80
CA LEU A 77 -31.59 -4.25 -17.44
C LEU A 77 -31.09 -4.61 -16.06
N LYS A 78 -31.96 -5.24 -15.26
CA LYS A 78 -31.60 -5.78 -13.95
C LYS A 78 -30.59 -6.94 -14.08
N PRO A 79 -29.82 -7.24 -13.01
CA PRO A 79 -28.96 -8.40 -12.97
C PRO A 79 -29.64 -9.69 -13.44
N SER A 80 -29.00 -10.42 -14.34
CA SER A 80 -29.51 -11.65 -14.96
C SER A 80 -28.36 -12.59 -15.32
N MET A 81 -28.70 -13.82 -15.76
CA MET A 81 -27.66 -14.78 -16.20
C MET A 81 -26.90 -14.34 -17.47
N LEU A 82 -27.47 -13.45 -18.28
CA LEU A 82 -26.81 -12.85 -19.44
C LEU A 82 -25.96 -11.64 -19.06
N HIS A 83 -26.43 -10.83 -18.11
CA HIS A 83 -25.78 -9.64 -17.59
C HIS A 83 -25.71 -9.74 -16.07
N PHE A 84 -24.62 -10.31 -15.53
CA PHE A 84 -24.49 -10.62 -14.10
C PHE A 84 -24.75 -9.43 -13.17
N PHE A 85 -24.30 -8.24 -13.55
CA PHE A 85 -24.51 -7.01 -12.79
C PHE A 85 -25.57 -6.09 -13.45
N GLY A 86 -26.25 -6.58 -14.49
CA GLY A 86 -27.17 -5.79 -15.28
C GLY A 86 -26.46 -4.87 -16.28
N THR A 87 -27.21 -3.92 -16.85
CA THR A 87 -26.70 -2.95 -17.82
C THR A 87 -26.91 -1.52 -17.34
N ASP A 88 -26.10 -0.60 -17.84
CA ASP A 88 -26.19 0.84 -17.55
C ASP A 88 -27.19 1.56 -18.48
N GLU A 89 -27.27 2.90 -18.36
CA GLU A 89 -28.13 3.76 -19.21
C GLU A 89 -27.75 3.69 -20.71
N GLY A 90 -26.51 3.36 -21.03
CA GLY A 90 -26.05 3.13 -22.41
C GLY A 90 -26.29 1.72 -22.92
N GLY A 91 -26.86 0.82 -22.07
CA GLY A 91 -26.99 -0.59 -22.39
C GLY A 91 -25.68 -1.37 -22.34
N ARG A 92 -24.66 -0.83 -21.65
CA ARG A 92 -23.35 -1.46 -21.49
C ARG A 92 -23.42 -2.49 -20.34
N ASP A 93 -22.76 -3.63 -20.52
CA ASP A 93 -22.68 -4.65 -19.48
C ASP A 93 -21.79 -4.18 -18.31
N ILE A 94 -22.40 -4.02 -17.11
CA ILE A 94 -21.73 -3.49 -15.92
C ILE A 94 -20.63 -4.45 -15.44
N PHE A 95 -20.83 -5.76 -15.53
CA PHE A 95 -19.84 -6.74 -15.10
C PHE A 95 -18.56 -6.65 -15.92
N THR A 96 -18.67 -6.57 -17.25
CA THR A 96 -17.52 -6.31 -18.14
C THR A 96 -16.87 -4.96 -17.85
N GLY A 97 -17.68 -3.91 -17.62
CA GLY A 97 -17.21 -2.58 -17.25
C GLY A 97 -16.38 -2.58 -15.98
N VAL A 98 -16.81 -3.28 -14.92
CA VAL A 98 -16.09 -3.38 -13.65
C VAL A 98 -14.69 -3.95 -13.83
N TRP A 99 -14.54 -5.03 -14.61
CA TRP A 99 -13.22 -5.64 -14.84
C TRP A 99 -12.35 -4.81 -15.79
N GLN A 100 -12.94 -4.13 -16.75
CA GLN A 100 -12.21 -3.20 -17.61
C GLN A 100 -11.73 -1.98 -16.84
N ALA A 101 -12.57 -1.42 -15.97
CA ALA A 101 -12.23 -0.33 -15.07
C ALA A 101 -11.17 -0.72 -14.04
N ALA A 102 -11.22 -1.97 -13.54
CA ALA A 102 -10.23 -2.52 -12.63
C ALA A 102 -8.80 -2.41 -13.17
N ARG A 103 -8.60 -2.64 -14.48
CA ARG A 103 -7.27 -2.49 -15.12
C ARG A 103 -6.67 -1.11 -14.87
N ILE A 104 -7.47 -0.08 -15.11
CA ILE A 104 -7.00 1.31 -14.98
C ILE A 104 -6.82 1.69 -13.51
N SER A 105 -7.78 1.38 -12.62
CA SER A 105 -7.68 1.71 -11.21
C SER A 105 -6.51 1.00 -10.51
N LEU A 106 -6.30 -0.30 -10.79
CA LEU A 106 -5.17 -1.05 -10.25
C LEU A 106 -3.84 -0.56 -10.83
N LEU A 107 -3.77 -0.30 -12.13
CA LEU A 107 -2.57 0.23 -12.78
C LEU A 107 -2.17 1.59 -12.19
N LEU A 108 -3.12 2.51 -12.04
CA LEU A 108 -2.89 3.82 -11.43
C LEU A 108 -2.45 3.67 -9.98
N GLY A 109 -3.14 2.83 -9.19
CA GLY A 109 -2.77 2.56 -7.80
C GLY A 109 -1.32 2.08 -7.67
N ILE A 110 -0.92 1.11 -8.49
CA ILE A 110 0.43 0.54 -8.46
C ILE A 110 1.49 1.55 -8.95
N ILE A 111 1.26 2.22 -10.07
CA ILE A 111 2.24 3.17 -10.64
C ILE A 111 2.48 4.35 -9.70
N ILE A 112 1.40 4.97 -9.20
CA ILE A 112 1.50 6.12 -8.30
C ILE A 112 2.17 5.71 -6.98
N ALA A 113 1.78 4.55 -6.40
CA ALA A 113 2.40 4.04 -5.18
C ALA A 113 3.90 3.77 -5.35
N LEU A 114 4.32 3.20 -6.49
CA LEU A 114 5.74 2.97 -6.80
C LEU A 114 6.52 4.28 -6.94
N ILE A 115 5.97 5.28 -7.62
CA ILE A 115 6.60 6.60 -7.77
C ILE A 115 6.73 7.27 -6.41
N ASN A 116 5.62 7.33 -5.64
CA ASN A 116 5.61 7.94 -4.31
C ASN A 116 6.60 7.24 -3.36
N LEU A 117 6.64 5.90 -3.36
CA LEU A 117 7.59 5.13 -2.57
C LEU A 117 9.03 5.43 -2.97
N THR A 118 9.32 5.45 -4.27
CA THR A 118 10.69 5.69 -4.77
C THR A 118 11.17 7.08 -4.39
N ILE A 119 10.37 8.11 -4.64
CA ILE A 119 10.71 9.49 -4.26
C ILE A 119 10.83 9.61 -2.75
N GLY A 120 9.85 9.09 -2.00
CA GLY A 120 9.82 9.15 -0.54
C GLY A 120 11.02 8.44 0.11
N MET A 121 11.42 7.27 -0.41
CA MET A 121 12.61 6.56 0.08
C MET A 121 13.91 7.34 -0.16
N ILE A 122 14.09 7.88 -1.35
CA ILE A 122 15.28 8.68 -1.70
C ILE A 122 15.32 9.94 -0.83
N TYR A 123 14.22 10.67 -0.79
CA TYR A 123 14.13 11.94 -0.06
C TYR A 123 14.30 11.75 1.45
N GLY A 124 13.54 10.85 2.07
CA GLY A 124 13.64 10.52 3.49
C GLY A 124 15.01 9.94 3.88
N GLY A 125 15.61 9.17 2.97
CA GLY A 125 16.97 8.67 3.09
C GLY A 125 18.01 9.81 3.12
N ILE A 126 17.90 10.79 2.23
CA ILE A 126 18.78 11.98 2.18
C ILE A 126 18.62 12.81 3.47
N CYS A 127 17.39 13.10 3.88
CA CYS A 127 17.11 13.82 5.13
C CYS A 127 17.84 13.17 6.32
N SER A 128 17.64 11.88 6.49
CA SER A 128 18.22 11.14 7.61
C SER A 128 19.74 10.96 7.49
N TYR A 129 20.29 10.87 6.27
CA TYR A 129 21.72 10.66 6.04
C TYR A 129 22.54 11.88 6.44
N TYR A 130 22.17 13.05 5.93
CA TYR A 130 22.89 14.30 6.18
C TYR A 130 22.55 14.90 7.54
N GLY A 131 21.29 14.90 7.96
CA GLY A 131 20.86 15.49 9.23
C GLY A 131 21.04 17.01 9.29
N GLY A 132 20.90 17.59 10.49
CA GLY A 132 21.14 19.02 10.75
C GLY A 132 20.37 19.94 9.81
N LEU A 133 21.01 21.02 9.35
CA LEU A 133 20.38 22.02 8.49
C LEU A 133 19.80 21.44 7.18
N THR A 134 20.42 20.42 6.61
CA THR A 134 19.91 19.76 5.40
C THR A 134 18.58 19.11 5.67
N ASP A 135 18.48 18.38 6.78
CA ASP A 135 17.24 17.75 7.22
C ASP A 135 16.14 18.79 7.48
N ASP A 136 16.48 19.87 8.21
CA ASP A 136 15.52 20.93 8.53
C ASP A 136 14.95 21.61 7.28
N VAL A 137 15.81 21.93 6.30
CA VAL A 137 15.37 22.55 5.03
C VAL A 137 14.51 21.60 4.21
N LEU A 138 14.93 20.33 4.07
CA LEU A 138 14.18 19.34 3.30
C LEU A 138 12.84 19.02 3.96
N MET A 139 12.78 18.93 5.28
CA MET A 139 11.52 18.73 6.01
C MET A 139 10.59 19.93 5.86
N ARG A 140 11.11 21.17 5.80
CA ARG A 140 10.27 22.35 5.52
C ARG A 140 9.61 22.28 4.15
N ILE A 141 10.30 21.73 3.13
CA ILE A 141 9.72 21.53 1.80
C ILE A 141 8.58 20.51 1.88
N ILE A 142 8.78 19.40 2.60
CA ILE A 142 7.71 18.40 2.83
C ILE A 142 6.50 19.05 3.50
N GLU A 143 6.72 19.81 4.57
CA GLU A 143 5.63 20.49 5.30
C GLU A 143 4.84 21.43 4.39
N ILE A 144 5.50 22.20 3.53
CA ILE A 144 4.82 23.08 2.59
C ILE A 144 3.98 22.27 1.60
N LEU A 145 4.54 21.24 0.98
CA LEU A 145 3.84 20.44 -0.03
C LEU A 145 2.70 19.62 0.56
N ALA A 146 2.90 19.02 1.74
CA ALA A 146 1.90 18.18 2.40
C ALA A 146 0.68 18.98 2.88
N ASN A 147 0.83 20.27 3.14
CA ASN A 147 -0.27 21.14 3.56
C ASN A 147 -1.08 21.72 2.39
N ILE A 148 -0.66 21.52 1.13
CA ILE A 148 -1.47 21.91 -0.02
C ILE A 148 -2.60 20.88 -0.20
N PRO A 149 -3.88 21.28 -0.19
CA PRO A 149 -4.97 20.34 -0.43
C PRO A 149 -4.82 19.62 -1.77
N LEU A 150 -4.83 18.29 -1.76
CA LEU A 150 -4.64 17.46 -2.96
C LEU A 150 -5.60 17.84 -4.10
N LEU A 151 -6.88 18.14 -3.77
CA LEU A 151 -7.87 18.56 -4.76
C LEU A 151 -7.41 19.81 -5.52
N VAL A 152 -6.80 20.79 -4.84
CA VAL A 152 -6.28 22.01 -5.47
C VAL A 152 -5.17 21.66 -6.46
N ILE A 153 -4.25 20.77 -6.08
CA ILE A 153 -3.17 20.29 -6.97
C ILE A 153 -3.78 19.63 -8.20
N VAL A 154 -4.71 18.69 -8.01
CA VAL A 154 -5.32 17.94 -9.11
C VAL A 154 -6.07 18.87 -10.07
N VAL A 155 -6.86 19.81 -9.55
CA VAL A 155 -7.59 20.77 -10.38
C VAL A 155 -6.63 21.64 -11.19
N GLN A 156 -5.60 22.21 -10.55
CA GLN A 156 -4.62 23.06 -11.23
C GLN A 156 -3.85 22.32 -12.32
N VAL A 157 -3.38 21.11 -12.02
CA VAL A 157 -2.65 20.31 -13.01
C VAL A 157 -3.55 19.91 -14.19
N ASN A 158 -4.81 19.55 -13.92
CA ASN A 158 -5.80 19.27 -14.98
C ASN A 158 -6.11 20.50 -15.84
N LEU A 159 -6.20 21.70 -15.26
CA LEU A 159 -6.42 22.93 -16.02
C LEU A 159 -5.26 23.28 -16.94
N ILE A 160 -4.01 23.00 -16.52
CA ILE A 160 -2.80 23.35 -17.28
C ILE A 160 -2.51 22.31 -18.37
N LEU A 161 -2.58 21.00 -18.03
CA LEU A 161 -2.16 19.90 -18.88
C LEU A 161 -3.31 19.18 -19.61
N GLY A 162 -4.55 19.50 -19.25
CA GLY A 162 -5.75 18.79 -19.71
C GLY A 162 -5.95 17.44 -19.02
N PRO A 163 -7.17 16.87 -19.08
CA PRO A 163 -7.50 15.60 -18.45
C PRO A 163 -6.86 14.41 -19.20
N SER A 164 -5.92 13.71 -18.54
CA SER A 164 -5.30 12.50 -19.06
C SER A 164 -4.82 11.60 -17.92
N ILE A 165 -4.46 10.34 -18.21
CA ILE A 165 -3.80 9.45 -17.24
C ILE A 165 -2.50 10.07 -16.75
N PHE A 166 -1.69 10.61 -17.66
CA PHE A 166 -0.41 11.20 -17.31
C PHE A 166 -0.56 12.41 -16.39
N THR A 167 -1.50 13.30 -16.69
CA THR A 167 -1.84 14.46 -15.86
C THR A 167 -2.25 14.02 -14.45
N PHE A 168 -3.07 12.96 -14.37
CA PHE A 168 -3.52 12.42 -13.08
C PHE A 168 -2.36 11.84 -12.26
N VAL A 169 -1.46 11.06 -12.89
CA VAL A 169 -0.26 10.54 -12.22
C VAL A 169 0.62 11.66 -11.71
N ILE A 170 0.89 12.69 -12.52
CA ILE A 170 1.68 13.86 -12.08
C ILE A 170 1.01 14.51 -10.87
N ALA A 171 -0.28 14.83 -10.96
CA ALA A 171 -1.00 15.51 -9.89
C ALA A 171 -0.93 14.73 -8.56
N MET A 172 -1.13 13.41 -8.61
CA MET A 172 -1.09 12.54 -7.43
C MET A 172 0.33 12.36 -6.87
N THR A 173 1.36 12.56 -7.67
CA THR A 173 2.75 12.40 -7.24
C THR A 173 3.41 13.69 -6.77
N ILE A 174 2.82 14.88 -6.96
CA ILE A 174 3.41 16.14 -6.50
C ILE A 174 3.60 16.15 -4.98
N SER A 175 2.60 15.74 -4.21
CA SER A 175 2.64 15.71 -2.73
C SER A 175 2.50 14.31 -2.13
N GLY A 176 2.13 13.29 -2.91
CA GLY A 176 1.84 11.95 -2.42
C GLY A 176 3.03 11.26 -1.73
N TRP A 177 4.25 11.56 -2.15
CA TRP A 177 5.49 11.01 -1.56
C TRP A 177 5.87 11.61 -0.20
N CYS A 178 5.31 12.76 0.19
CA CYS A 178 5.71 13.50 1.40
C CYS A 178 5.56 12.68 2.69
N ASN A 179 4.42 12.00 2.86
CA ASN A 179 4.17 11.16 4.04
C ASN A 179 5.14 9.97 4.09
N ILE A 180 5.44 9.37 2.94
CA ILE A 180 6.39 8.25 2.84
C ILE A 180 7.79 8.73 3.19
N ALA A 181 8.21 9.91 2.70
CA ALA A 181 9.51 10.48 3.04
C ALA A 181 9.66 10.73 4.54
N SER A 182 8.65 11.29 5.19
CA SER A 182 8.62 11.51 6.63
C SER A 182 8.69 10.19 7.42
N LEU A 183 7.94 9.17 6.98
CA LEU A 183 7.98 7.83 7.57
C LEU A 183 9.37 7.21 7.46
N ILE A 184 9.94 7.19 6.26
CA ILE A 184 11.26 6.61 5.99
C ILE A 184 12.36 7.34 6.77
N ARG A 185 12.32 8.69 6.80
CA ARG A 185 13.23 9.48 7.63
C ARG A 185 13.16 9.05 9.10
N GLY A 186 11.95 8.98 9.69
CA GLY A 186 11.77 8.55 11.08
C GLY A 186 12.34 7.16 11.34
N GLN A 187 12.11 6.21 10.43
CA GLN A 187 12.64 4.85 10.52
C GLN A 187 14.18 4.80 10.46
N PHE A 188 14.79 5.60 9.59
CA PHE A 188 16.26 5.69 9.53
C PHE A 188 16.85 6.26 10.82
N ILE A 189 16.24 7.31 11.40
CA ILE A 189 16.70 7.92 12.65
C ILE A 189 16.63 6.89 13.78
N GLN A 190 15.46 6.25 13.95
CA GLN A 190 15.26 5.22 14.97
C GLN A 190 16.26 4.06 14.86
N GLN A 191 16.55 3.62 13.63
CA GLN A 191 17.49 2.51 13.43
C GLN A 191 18.95 2.90 13.66
N LYS A 192 19.34 4.16 13.40
CA LYS A 192 20.69 4.64 13.67
C LYS A 192 21.09 4.59 15.15
N GLU A 193 20.10 4.64 16.05
CA GLU A 193 20.26 4.61 17.51
C GLU A 193 20.33 3.19 18.08
N GLN A 194 20.14 2.16 17.25
CA GLN A 194 20.19 0.78 17.70
C GLN A 194 21.62 0.35 18.10
N GLU A 195 21.73 -0.44 19.18
CA GLU A 195 23.01 -0.86 19.77
C GLU A 195 23.94 -1.54 18.76
N TYR A 196 23.41 -2.39 17.87
CA TYR A 196 24.20 -3.07 16.85
C TYR A 196 24.81 -2.11 15.80
N ILE A 197 24.14 -0.97 15.54
CA ILE A 197 24.69 0.09 14.67
C ILE A 197 25.77 0.87 15.38
N LEU A 198 25.58 1.18 16.67
CA LEU A 198 26.57 1.86 17.49
C LEU A 198 27.83 0.98 17.63
N ALA A 199 27.66 -0.32 17.86
CA ALA A 199 28.76 -1.28 17.89
C ALA A 199 29.50 -1.34 16.53
N ALA A 200 28.78 -1.40 15.40
CA ALA A 200 29.39 -1.39 14.07
C ALA A 200 30.19 -0.10 13.82
N LYS A 201 29.70 1.06 14.27
CA LYS A 201 30.44 2.35 14.21
C LYS A 201 31.70 2.32 15.05
N ALA A 202 31.62 1.80 16.29
CA ALA A 202 32.77 1.67 17.18
C ALA A 202 33.87 0.77 16.60
N LEU A 203 33.49 -0.24 15.81
CA LEU A 203 34.40 -1.12 15.06
C LEU A 203 34.90 -0.51 13.74
N GLY A 204 34.62 0.77 13.46
CA GLY A 204 35.12 1.48 12.28
C GLY A 204 34.35 1.23 10.99
N ALA A 205 33.11 0.72 11.05
CA ALA A 205 32.30 0.56 9.85
C ALA A 205 31.96 1.94 9.22
N SER A 206 32.16 2.08 7.92
CA SER A 206 31.81 3.29 7.19
C SER A 206 30.28 3.47 7.14
N THR A 207 29.83 4.73 7.08
CA THR A 207 28.39 5.06 7.01
C THR A 207 27.72 4.38 5.82
N SER A 208 28.38 4.31 4.66
CA SER A 208 27.86 3.61 3.49
C SER A 208 27.65 2.12 3.74
N ARG A 209 28.57 1.46 4.45
CA ARG A 209 28.44 0.04 4.83
C ARG A 209 27.28 -0.17 5.80
N ILE A 210 27.10 0.72 6.77
CA ILE A 210 25.98 0.68 7.72
C ILE A 210 24.66 0.81 6.98
N VAL A 211 24.53 1.82 6.11
CA VAL A 211 23.32 2.03 5.32
C VAL A 211 23.01 0.83 4.43
N SER A 212 23.96 0.41 3.61
CA SER A 212 23.71 -0.65 2.59
C SER A 212 23.50 -2.05 3.19
N LYS A 213 24.19 -2.40 4.26
CA LYS A 213 24.17 -3.75 4.81
C LYS A 213 23.19 -3.95 5.97
N HIS A 214 23.02 -2.93 6.80
CA HIS A 214 22.22 -3.03 8.02
C HIS A 214 20.86 -2.30 7.89
N LEU A 215 20.86 -1.05 7.45
CA LEU A 215 19.62 -0.25 7.40
C LEU A 215 18.71 -0.65 6.24
N MET A 216 19.25 -0.88 5.05
CA MET A 216 18.46 -1.21 3.86
C MET A 216 17.59 -2.46 4.01
N ARG A 217 18.05 -3.47 4.75
CA ARG A 217 17.26 -4.68 5.00
C ARG A 217 15.93 -4.39 5.70
N ASN A 218 15.96 -3.56 6.74
CA ASN A 218 14.76 -3.19 7.49
C ASN A 218 13.88 -2.25 6.68
N ILE A 219 14.48 -1.33 5.90
CA ILE A 219 13.75 -0.40 5.06
C ILE A 219 12.99 -1.10 3.93
N ILE A 220 13.56 -2.15 3.33
CA ILE A 220 12.85 -2.95 2.31
C ILE A 220 11.58 -3.57 2.90
N SER A 221 11.62 -4.08 4.13
CA SER A 221 10.43 -4.63 4.79
C SER A 221 9.35 -3.56 4.99
N ILE A 222 9.74 -2.39 5.47
CA ILE A 222 8.84 -1.24 5.63
C ILE A 222 8.31 -0.77 4.27
N ALA A 223 9.14 -0.71 3.24
CA ALA A 223 8.75 -0.33 1.89
C ALA A 223 7.68 -1.26 1.31
N ILE A 224 7.83 -2.58 1.49
CA ILE A 224 6.85 -3.58 1.02
C ILE A 224 5.49 -3.38 1.72
N VAL A 225 5.50 -3.17 3.02
CA VAL A 225 4.26 -2.89 3.78
C VAL A 225 3.64 -1.58 3.33
N THR A 226 4.46 -0.52 3.24
CA THR A 226 3.99 0.82 2.86
C THR A 226 3.34 0.81 1.48
N ILE A 227 3.98 0.19 0.46
CA ILE A 227 3.39 0.15 -0.89
C ILE A 227 2.08 -0.64 -0.92
N THR A 228 1.99 -1.73 -0.14
CA THR A 228 0.77 -2.55 -0.10
C THR A 228 -0.41 -1.78 0.49
N LEU A 229 -0.18 -0.90 1.47
CA LEU A 229 -1.20 -0.04 2.09
C LEU A 229 -1.47 1.25 1.28
N GLU A 230 -0.49 1.71 0.51
CA GLU A 230 -0.63 2.91 -0.34
C GLU A 230 -1.54 2.66 -1.55
N ILE A 231 -1.45 1.47 -2.17
CA ILE A 231 -2.27 1.11 -3.34
C ILE A 231 -3.77 1.31 -3.10
N PRO A 232 -4.41 0.74 -2.05
CA PRO A 232 -5.83 0.93 -1.80
C PRO A 232 -6.19 2.38 -1.49
N SER A 233 -5.31 3.13 -0.82
CA SER A 233 -5.51 4.55 -0.54
C SER A 233 -5.57 5.37 -1.83
N ILE A 234 -4.69 5.09 -2.79
CA ILE A 234 -4.68 5.75 -4.11
C ILE A 234 -5.92 5.37 -4.92
N ILE A 235 -6.34 4.10 -4.92
CA ILE A 235 -7.57 3.64 -5.60
C ILE A 235 -8.79 4.40 -5.03
N LEU A 236 -8.88 4.55 -3.72
CA LEU A 236 -9.95 5.29 -3.06
C LEU A 236 -9.94 6.77 -3.47
N LEU A 237 -8.77 7.42 -3.41
CA LEU A 237 -8.60 8.82 -3.80
C LEU A 237 -8.92 9.04 -5.29
N GLU A 238 -8.44 8.15 -6.18
CA GLU A 238 -8.78 8.18 -7.60
C GLU A 238 -10.30 8.10 -7.80
N SER A 239 -10.95 7.17 -7.08
CA SER A 239 -12.40 6.99 -7.17
C SER A 239 -13.16 8.23 -6.70
N MET A 240 -12.72 8.89 -5.62
CA MET A 240 -13.32 10.14 -5.13
C MET A 240 -13.12 11.29 -6.13
N LEU A 241 -11.91 11.46 -6.65
CA LEU A 241 -11.58 12.52 -7.62
C LEU A 241 -12.32 12.32 -8.95
N SER A 242 -12.40 11.08 -9.41
CA SER A 242 -13.17 10.71 -10.60
C SER A 242 -14.67 10.95 -10.43
N PHE A 243 -15.22 10.66 -9.22
CA PHE A 243 -16.63 10.89 -8.88
C PHE A 243 -16.99 12.38 -8.94
N ILE A 244 -16.12 13.28 -8.54
CA ILE A 244 -16.32 14.73 -8.65
C ILE A 244 -15.88 15.30 -10.01
N GLY A 245 -15.49 14.46 -10.97
CA GLY A 245 -15.17 14.86 -12.34
C GLY A 245 -13.69 15.19 -12.62
N PHE A 246 -12.81 15.07 -11.63
CA PHE A 246 -11.36 15.38 -11.74
C PHE A 246 -10.47 14.14 -11.78
N GLY A 247 -11.02 12.97 -12.12
CA GLY A 247 -10.25 11.73 -12.26
C GLY A 247 -9.53 11.61 -13.60
N SER A 248 -8.99 10.41 -13.84
CA SER A 248 -8.40 10.07 -15.14
C SER A 248 -9.47 10.12 -16.24
N ALA A 249 -9.06 10.49 -17.48
CA ALA A 249 -9.98 10.51 -18.63
C ALA A 249 -10.44 9.09 -19.04
N MET A 250 -9.83 8.05 -18.50
CA MET A 250 -10.08 6.65 -18.85
C MET A 250 -11.20 6.05 -17.97
N LEU A 251 -11.72 4.90 -18.44
CA LEU A 251 -12.67 4.13 -17.66
C LEU A 251 -11.98 3.53 -16.43
N SER A 252 -12.27 4.10 -15.28
CA SER A 252 -11.86 3.63 -13.95
C SER A 252 -13.07 3.29 -13.11
N TRP A 253 -12.89 2.66 -11.96
CA TRP A 253 -13.98 2.43 -11.01
C TRP A 253 -14.65 3.74 -10.57
N GLY A 254 -13.87 4.79 -10.33
CA GLY A 254 -14.42 6.09 -9.98
C GLY A 254 -15.26 6.70 -11.09
N LYS A 255 -14.84 6.55 -12.36
CA LYS A 255 -15.62 6.97 -13.52
C LYS A 255 -16.95 6.21 -13.66
N MET A 256 -16.96 4.91 -13.33
CA MET A 256 -18.21 4.15 -13.27
C MET A 256 -19.14 4.67 -12.19
N PHE A 257 -18.63 5.01 -11.01
CA PHE A 257 -19.44 5.65 -9.95
C PHE A 257 -20.03 6.97 -10.39
N TYR A 258 -19.23 7.82 -11.03
CA TYR A 258 -19.69 9.09 -11.55
C TYR A 258 -20.89 8.91 -12.50
N THR A 259 -20.76 8.02 -13.49
CA THR A 259 -21.84 7.77 -14.45
C THR A 259 -23.07 7.13 -13.81
N ALA A 260 -22.88 6.18 -12.90
CA ALA A 260 -23.98 5.48 -12.23
C ALA A 260 -24.69 6.33 -11.17
N SER A 261 -24.05 7.39 -10.65
CA SER A 261 -24.64 8.27 -9.62
C SER A 261 -25.90 8.99 -10.08
N PHE A 262 -26.00 9.31 -11.35
CA PHE A 262 -27.19 9.96 -11.93
C PHE A 262 -28.44 9.05 -11.94
N ALA A 263 -28.23 7.73 -11.95
CA ALA A 263 -29.29 6.73 -12.00
C ALA A 263 -29.56 6.03 -10.65
N ILE A 264 -28.88 6.42 -9.57
CA ILE A 264 -28.87 5.70 -8.28
C ILE A 264 -30.28 5.50 -7.68
N HIS A 265 -31.17 6.49 -7.83
CA HIS A 265 -32.51 6.42 -7.27
C HIS A 265 -33.42 5.40 -7.99
N PHE A 266 -33.16 5.15 -9.27
CA PHE A 266 -33.97 4.24 -10.10
C PHE A 266 -33.29 2.87 -10.25
N TYR A 267 -31.95 2.84 -10.33
CA TYR A 267 -31.17 1.66 -10.62
C TYR A 267 -29.97 1.50 -9.66
N PRO A 268 -30.21 1.30 -8.36
CA PRO A 268 -29.14 1.30 -7.34
C PRO A 268 -28.10 0.22 -7.57
N TYR A 269 -28.42 -0.90 -8.26
CA TYR A 269 -27.49 -1.96 -8.58
C TYR A 269 -26.31 -1.48 -9.45
N GLN A 270 -26.49 -0.42 -10.27
CA GLN A 270 -25.43 0.15 -11.11
C GLN A 270 -24.30 0.76 -10.29
N VAL A 271 -24.59 1.21 -9.08
CA VAL A 271 -23.59 1.70 -8.11
C VAL A 271 -23.13 0.59 -7.17
N LEU A 272 -24.07 -0.18 -6.61
CA LEU A 272 -23.77 -1.16 -5.57
C LEU A 272 -22.87 -2.29 -6.05
N MET A 273 -23.03 -2.77 -7.30
CA MET A 273 -22.22 -3.87 -7.83
C MET A 273 -20.75 -3.51 -8.02
N PRO A 274 -20.40 -2.38 -8.68
CA PRO A 274 -19.02 -1.89 -8.68
C PRO A 274 -18.48 -1.60 -7.29
N ALA A 275 -19.29 -0.97 -6.40
CA ALA A 275 -18.90 -0.66 -5.03
C ALA A 275 -18.47 -1.90 -4.25
N PHE A 276 -19.20 -3.01 -4.41
CA PHE A 276 -18.87 -4.27 -3.76
C PHE A 276 -17.48 -4.78 -4.17
N VAL A 277 -17.18 -4.78 -5.47
CA VAL A 277 -15.86 -5.24 -5.98
C VAL A 277 -14.72 -4.35 -5.47
N ILE A 278 -14.92 -3.03 -5.48
CA ILE A 278 -13.91 -2.09 -4.98
C ILE A 278 -13.69 -2.27 -3.48
N SER A 279 -14.77 -2.38 -2.70
CA SER A 279 -14.68 -2.57 -1.25
C SER A 279 -13.91 -3.83 -0.89
N ILE A 280 -14.20 -4.95 -1.55
CA ILE A 280 -13.44 -6.19 -1.36
C ILE A 280 -11.97 -5.98 -1.71
N THR A 281 -11.67 -5.31 -2.83
CA THR A 281 -10.28 -5.06 -3.25
C THR A 281 -9.52 -4.25 -2.20
N ILE A 282 -10.10 -3.16 -1.70
CA ILE A 282 -9.51 -2.30 -0.68
C ILE A 282 -9.28 -3.07 0.63
N ILE A 283 -10.30 -3.82 1.09
CA ILE A 283 -10.22 -4.63 2.31
C ILE A 283 -9.11 -5.69 2.18
N CYS A 284 -9.04 -6.38 1.05
CA CYS A 284 -8.02 -7.40 0.83
C CYS A 284 -6.60 -6.80 0.81
N PHE A 285 -6.39 -5.63 0.20
CA PHE A 285 -5.09 -4.94 0.24
C PHE A 285 -4.71 -4.52 1.67
N ASN A 286 -5.65 -3.98 2.45
CA ASN A 286 -5.38 -3.57 3.82
C ASN A 286 -5.02 -4.79 4.70
N ILE A 287 -5.82 -5.86 4.65
CA ILE A 287 -5.55 -7.08 5.41
C ILE A 287 -4.20 -7.71 4.98
N LEU A 288 -3.90 -7.71 3.69
CA LEU A 288 -2.63 -8.20 3.18
C LEU A 288 -1.45 -7.35 3.68
N GLY A 289 -1.60 -6.02 3.70
CA GLY A 289 -0.61 -5.10 4.23
C GLY A 289 -0.33 -5.32 5.72
N ASP A 290 -1.38 -5.49 6.52
CA ASP A 290 -1.25 -5.80 7.94
C ASP A 290 -0.60 -7.17 8.17
N ALA A 291 -1.00 -8.19 7.41
CA ALA A 291 -0.39 -9.52 7.50
C ALA A 291 1.10 -9.53 7.09
N LEU A 292 1.48 -8.70 6.12
CA LEU A 292 2.89 -8.50 5.77
C LEU A 292 3.64 -7.77 6.89
N ARG A 293 3.03 -6.74 7.49
CA ARG A 293 3.63 -6.03 8.65
C ARG A 293 3.93 -7.00 9.78
N ASP A 294 2.98 -7.86 10.14
CA ASP A 294 3.15 -8.86 11.20
C ASP A 294 4.24 -9.87 10.84
N ALA A 295 4.27 -10.34 9.59
CA ALA A 295 5.27 -11.29 9.13
C ALA A 295 6.70 -10.70 9.13
N PHE A 296 6.85 -9.40 8.91
CA PHE A 296 8.15 -8.71 8.97
C PHE A 296 8.60 -8.36 10.40
N ASN A 297 7.72 -8.50 11.41
CA ASN A 297 8.06 -8.26 12.81
C ASN A 297 8.44 -9.58 13.51
N PRO A 298 9.74 -9.93 13.63
CA PRO A 298 10.15 -11.24 14.10
C PRO A 298 9.89 -11.48 15.60
N HIS A 299 9.66 -10.43 16.39
CA HIS A 299 9.46 -10.56 17.83
C HIS A 299 8.14 -11.24 18.22
N GLU A 300 7.11 -11.17 17.39
CA GLU A 300 5.82 -11.83 17.67
C GLU A 300 5.81 -13.31 17.26
N VAL A 301 6.66 -13.72 16.33
CA VAL A 301 6.68 -15.11 15.81
C VAL A 301 7.31 -16.07 16.83
N VAL A 302 8.23 -15.60 17.68
CA VAL A 302 8.94 -16.41 18.67
C VAL A 302 8.07 -16.66 19.93
N LEU A 303 7.13 -15.76 20.23
CA LEU A 303 6.27 -15.87 21.42
C LEU A 303 5.01 -16.73 21.24
N LYS A 304 4.70 -17.17 20.01
CA LYS A 304 3.54 -18.02 19.69
C LYS A 304 3.87 -19.52 19.57
N LYS A 305 5.09 -19.94 19.93
CA LYS A 305 5.49 -21.32 20.16
C LYS A 305 5.74 -21.58 21.65
#